data_64e5ba13a5472d7e15508c5399a40001
#
_entry.id   64e5ba13a5472d7e15508c5399a40001
#
_cell.length_a   1.000
_cell.length_b   1.000
_cell.length_c   1.000
_cell.angle_alpha   90.00
_cell.angle_beta   90.00
_cell.angle_gamma   90.00
#
_symmetry.space_group_name_H-M   'P 1'
#
loop_
_entity.id
_entity.type
_entity.pdbx_description
1 polymer ?
#
loop_
_entity_poly.entity_id
_entity_poly.type
_entity_poly.pdbx_seq_one_letter_code
_entity_poly.pdbx_strand_id
1 'polypeptide(L)'
;WSYGLRMPFMQWFSYHRILEKPIAVGDFVVFNNPAQPQEKVWSNRKVFINRCVGIPGDTLLLDSFFHPIRTSQGVIPDEKLLYAYPPEKEKAMDSLISVLSIAPNKLLGQSKKMHVRSFSRYEYYLLGQAISGTNWVRPLASNEDSHQLTYRLPIPRKGSVIKVTRWNAVLLRNTLVLHEGKQVDIKGDTLYINGKPTQHCYFTKDYYWMASNNSINLEDTRMFGFVPNEHVIGKASFIWFSKEKV
;
A
#
# COMPACT_ATOMS: atom_id res chain seq x y z
N TRP A 1 5.41 1.27 -22.99
CA TRP A 1 5.94 -0.01 -23.48
C TRP A 1 7.36 -0.18 -22.95
N SER A 2 7.69 -1.37 -22.50
CA SER A 2 9.06 -1.73 -22.13
C SER A 2 9.50 -2.89 -23.01
N TYR A 3 10.72 -2.87 -23.49
CA TYR A 3 11.29 -3.98 -24.23
C TYR A 3 12.69 -4.30 -23.71
N GLY A 4 13.01 -5.57 -23.69
CA GLY A 4 14.33 -6.10 -23.46
C GLY A 4 14.39 -7.49 -24.05
N LEU A 5 15.37 -7.77 -24.90
CA LEU A 5 15.60 -9.11 -25.41
C LEU A 5 16.38 -9.89 -24.36
N ARG A 6 15.72 -10.91 -23.78
CA ARG A 6 16.32 -11.79 -22.79
C ARG A 6 16.56 -13.16 -23.43
N MET A 7 17.80 -13.52 -23.55
CA MET A 7 18.21 -14.91 -23.81
C MET A 7 18.45 -15.63 -22.47
N PRO A 8 18.33 -16.98 -22.39
CA PRO A 8 18.44 -17.72 -21.12
C PRO A 8 19.70 -17.44 -20.29
N PHE A 9 20.76 -16.93 -20.91
CA PHE A 9 22.05 -16.68 -20.25
C PHE A 9 22.66 -15.31 -20.55
N MET A 10 21.98 -14.42 -21.31
CA MET A 10 22.58 -13.16 -21.72
C MET A 10 21.51 -12.10 -22.00
N GLN A 11 21.68 -10.91 -21.39
CA GLN A 11 20.88 -9.73 -21.70
C GLN A 11 21.65 -8.87 -22.70
N TRP A 12 21.21 -8.85 -23.96
CA TRP A 12 21.92 -8.16 -25.04
C TRP A 12 21.69 -6.64 -25.05
N PHE A 13 20.59 -6.17 -24.47
CA PHE A 13 20.27 -4.75 -24.43
C PHE A 13 19.85 -4.34 -23.03
N SER A 14 20.23 -3.15 -22.63
CA SER A 14 19.72 -2.52 -21.42
C SER A 14 18.21 -2.40 -21.50
N TYR A 15 17.54 -2.52 -20.36
CA TYR A 15 16.10 -2.32 -20.27
C TYR A 15 15.78 -0.85 -20.56
N HIS A 16 15.03 -0.60 -21.63
CA HIS A 16 14.57 0.73 -21.99
C HIS A 16 13.05 0.82 -21.90
N ARG A 17 12.56 1.88 -21.31
CA ARG A 17 11.15 2.22 -21.30
C ARG A 17 10.88 3.20 -22.44
N ILE A 18 9.89 2.87 -23.28
CA ILE A 18 9.47 3.73 -24.39
C ILE A 18 8.04 4.14 -24.14
N LEU A 19 7.72 5.43 -24.40
CA LEU A 19 6.39 6.00 -24.24
C LEU A 19 5.86 5.82 -22.80
N GLU A 20 6.65 6.21 -21.83
CA GLU A 20 6.21 6.24 -20.43
C GLU A 20 5.03 7.20 -20.28
N LYS A 21 3.89 6.65 -19.87
CA LYS A 21 2.77 7.47 -19.41
C LYS A 21 2.95 7.70 -17.90
N PRO A 22 2.79 8.93 -17.42
CA PRO A 22 2.88 9.19 -15.99
C PRO A 22 1.82 8.38 -15.23
N ILE A 23 2.21 7.92 -14.04
CA ILE A 23 1.28 7.26 -13.12
C ILE A 23 0.46 8.36 -12.45
N ALA A 24 -0.85 8.15 -12.40
CA ALA A 24 -1.79 9.01 -11.71
C ALA A 24 -2.41 8.29 -10.48
N VAL A 25 -2.95 9.08 -9.57
CA VAL A 25 -3.76 8.54 -8.47
C VAL A 25 -4.97 7.80 -9.05
N GLY A 26 -5.21 6.59 -8.56
CA GLY A 26 -6.27 5.69 -9.03
C GLY A 26 -5.80 4.63 -10.03
N ASP A 27 -4.64 4.78 -10.65
CA ASP A 27 -4.10 3.80 -11.58
C ASP A 27 -3.75 2.47 -10.89
N PHE A 28 -3.98 1.36 -11.59
CA PHE A 28 -3.42 0.07 -11.21
C PHE A 28 -1.99 -0.05 -11.73
N VAL A 29 -1.06 -0.22 -10.82
CA VAL A 29 0.38 -0.23 -11.11
C VAL A 29 0.96 -1.60 -10.81
N VAL A 30 1.72 -2.12 -11.74
CA VAL A 30 2.50 -3.36 -11.62
C VAL A 30 3.92 -2.99 -11.21
N PHE A 31 4.42 -3.56 -10.12
CA PHE A 31 5.75 -3.24 -9.60
C PHE A 31 6.40 -4.42 -8.88
N ASN A 32 7.73 -4.40 -8.80
CA ASN A 32 8.51 -5.38 -8.05
C ASN A 32 8.47 -5.07 -6.55
N ASN A 33 8.55 -6.12 -5.71
CA ASN A 33 8.59 -5.96 -4.26
C ASN A 33 9.71 -4.99 -3.82
N PRO A 34 9.36 -3.87 -3.18
CA PRO A 34 10.36 -2.89 -2.74
C PRO A 34 11.22 -3.39 -1.59
N ALA A 35 10.74 -4.37 -0.80
CA ALA A 35 11.51 -4.98 0.28
C ALA A 35 12.59 -5.97 -0.22
N GLN A 36 12.66 -6.23 -1.52
CA GLN A 36 13.65 -7.11 -2.15
C GLN A 36 14.57 -6.36 -3.14
N PRO A 37 15.19 -5.22 -2.77
CA PRO A 37 16.02 -4.44 -3.71
C PRO A 37 17.31 -5.14 -4.09
N GLN A 38 17.76 -6.12 -3.28
CA GLN A 38 19.01 -6.84 -3.47
C GLN A 38 18.91 -8.00 -4.46
N GLU A 39 17.71 -8.45 -4.78
CA GLU A 39 17.50 -9.47 -5.79
C GLU A 39 17.88 -8.94 -7.17
N LYS A 40 19.09 -9.28 -7.61
CA LYS A 40 19.64 -8.84 -8.90
C LYS A 40 18.90 -9.41 -10.09
N VAL A 41 18.33 -10.61 -9.95
CA VAL A 41 17.58 -11.27 -11.00
C VAL A 41 16.11 -10.86 -10.92
N TRP A 42 15.66 -10.05 -11.87
CA TRP A 42 14.30 -9.51 -11.95
C TRP A 42 13.20 -10.58 -11.89
N SER A 43 13.50 -11.78 -12.42
CA SER A 43 12.56 -12.91 -12.41
C SER A 43 12.30 -13.48 -11.02
N ASN A 44 13.14 -13.22 -10.05
CA ASN A 44 13.01 -13.75 -8.68
C ASN A 44 12.29 -12.79 -7.75
N ARG A 45 12.04 -11.56 -8.20
CA ARG A 45 11.30 -10.60 -7.39
C ARG A 45 9.81 -10.88 -7.44
N LYS A 46 9.16 -10.87 -6.30
CA LYS A 46 7.70 -10.92 -6.23
C LYS A 46 7.12 -9.68 -6.88
N VAL A 47 6.14 -9.86 -7.75
CA VAL A 47 5.44 -8.78 -8.45
C VAL A 47 4.10 -8.52 -7.78
N PHE A 48 3.79 -7.25 -7.59
CA PHE A 48 2.51 -6.79 -7.05
C PHE A 48 1.73 -5.98 -8.09
N ILE A 49 0.41 -5.99 -7.96
CA ILE A 49 -0.50 -5.12 -8.69
C ILE A 49 -1.34 -4.41 -7.65
N ASN A 50 -1.09 -3.12 -7.45
CA ASN A 50 -1.81 -2.32 -6.47
C ASN A 50 -2.30 -1.02 -7.11
N ARG A 51 -3.22 -0.34 -6.42
CA ARG A 51 -3.72 0.95 -6.83
C ARG A 51 -2.80 2.06 -6.32
N CYS A 52 -2.44 3.00 -7.18
CA CYS A 52 -1.70 4.19 -6.78
C CYS A 52 -2.62 5.13 -5.99
N VAL A 53 -2.22 5.48 -4.77
CA VAL A 53 -2.93 6.41 -3.87
C VAL A 53 -2.22 7.75 -3.78
N GLY A 54 -0.91 7.76 -3.96
CA GLY A 54 -0.12 8.99 -3.96
C GLY A 54 1.07 8.92 -4.88
N ILE A 55 1.33 10.01 -5.57
CA ILE A 55 2.41 10.20 -6.54
C ILE A 55 3.55 11.03 -5.95
N PRO A 56 4.75 11.06 -6.58
CA PRO A 56 5.89 11.82 -6.07
C PRO A 56 5.59 13.30 -5.85
N GLY A 57 5.84 13.77 -4.63
CA GLY A 57 5.60 15.17 -4.22
C GLY A 57 4.21 15.44 -3.65
N ASP A 58 3.30 14.48 -3.68
CA ASP A 58 2.00 14.57 -3.01
C ASP A 58 2.14 14.59 -1.49
N THR A 59 1.09 15.02 -0.82
CA THR A 59 0.95 14.90 0.63
C THR A 59 -0.36 14.17 0.92
N LEU A 60 -0.26 12.99 1.52
CA LEU A 60 -1.41 12.25 2.01
C LEU A 60 -1.78 12.70 3.42
N LEU A 61 -3.06 12.71 3.70
CA LEU A 61 -3.58 12.77 5.07
C LEU A 61 -4.00 11.36 5.45
N LEU A 62 -3.33 10.79 6.46
CA LEU A 62 -3.50 9.40 6.88
C LEU A 62 -4.00 9.35 8.32
N ASP A 63 -4.68 8.26 8.67
CA ASP A 63 -4.96 7.91 10.06
C ASP A 63 -3.77 7.21 10.72
N SER A 64 -3.94 6.81 12.00
CA SER A 64 -2.91 6.09 12.77
C SER A 64 -2.56 4.70 12.21
N PHE A 65 -3.37 4.15 11.32
CA PHE A 65 -3.17 2.86 10.65
C PHE A 65 -2.67 3.00 9.20
N PHE A 66 -2.23 4.20 8.82
CA PHE A 66 -1.79 4.54 7.47
C PHE A 66 -2.86 4.40 6.38
N HIS A 67 -4.15 4.50 6.74
CA HIS A 67 -5.20 4.58 5.73
C HIS A 67 -5.37 6.02 5.25
N PRO A 68 -5.45 6.27 3.94
CA PRO A 68 -5.66 7.60 3.43
C PRO A 68 -7.07 8.12 3.75
N ILE A 69 -7.11 9.26 4.43
CA ILE A 69 -8.33 10.04 4.68
C ILE A 69 -8.57 11.00 3.51
N ARG A 70 -7.48 11.58 2.98
CA ARG A 70 -7.52 12.52 1.88
C ARG A 70 -6.23 12.49 1.08
N THR A 71 -6.35 12.60 -0.24
CA THR A 71 -5.22 12.80 -1.16
C THR A 71 -5.15 14.26 -1.61
N SER A 72 -4.03 14.68 -2.20
CA SER A 72 -3.87 16.01 -2.79
C SER A 72 -4.88 16.28 -3.92
N GLN A 73 -5.32 15.23 -4.61
CA GLN A 73 -6.29 15.31 -5.72
C GLN A 73 -7.75 15.18 -5.25
N GLY A 74 -7.99 15.07 -3.95
CA GLY A 74 -9.35 14.94 -3.38
C GLY A 74 -10.02 13.59 -3.63
N VAL A 75 -9.50 12.76 -4.52
CA VAL A 75 -10.02 11.43 -4.82
C VAL A 75 -9.34 10.41 -3.92
N ILE A 76 -10.12 9.64 -3.17
CA ILE A 76 -9.63 8.51 -2.39
C ILE A 76 -10.00 7.25 -3.15
N PRO A 77 -9.03 6.53 -3.73
CA PRO A 77 -9.30 5.26 -4.39
C PRO A 77 -9.91 4.26 -3.41
N ASP A 78 -10.84 3.43 -3.90
CA ASP A 78 -11.41 2.35 -3.09
C ASP A 78 -10.34 1.29 -2.82
N GLU A 79 -9.87 1.25 -1.58
CA GLU A 79 -8.86 0.32 -1.09
C GLU A 79 -9.45 -0.62 -0.04
N LYS A 80 -8.78 -1.74 0.21
CA LYS A 80 -9.17 -2.64 1.30
C LYS A 80 -8.73 -2.07 2.63
N LEU A 81 -9.70 -1.87 3.52
CA LEU A 81 -9.51 -1.44 4.91
C LEU A 81 -9.77 -2.62 5.84
N LEU A 82 -9.34 -2.51 7.08
CA LEU A 82 -9.56 -3.55 8.09
C LEU A 82 -10.86 -3.27 8.87
N TYR A 83 -11.65 -4.32 9.03
CA TYR A 83 -12.90 -4.28 9.79
C TYR A 83 -12.94 -5.40 10.80
N ALA A 84 -13.47 -5.09 11.98
CA ALA A 84 -13.65 -6.02 13.08
C ALA A 84 -15.11 -6.38 13.26
N TYR A 85 -15.38 -7.62 13.71
CA TYR A 85 -16.71 -8.12 14.03
C TYR A 85 -16.63 -9.22 15.11
N PRO A 86 -17.74 -9.50 15.82
CA PRO A 86 -17.77 -10.53 16.86
C PRO A 86 -17.54 -11.95 16.29
N PRO A 87 -16.75 -12.81 16.97
CA PRO A 87 -16.43 -14.17 16.49
C PRO A 87 -17.66 -15.05 16.23
N GLU A 88 -18.73 -14.88 17.03
CA GLU A 88 -20.00 -15.59 16.88
C GLU A 88 -20.73 -15.27 15.56
N LYS A 89 -20.35 -14.20 14.89
CA LYS A 89 -20.90 -13.79 13.59
C LYS A 89 -20.14 -14.36 12.38
N GLU A 90 -19.10 -15.19 12.59
CA GLU A 90 -18.26 -15.73 11.51
C GLU A 90 -19.08 -16.42 10.41
N LYS A 91 -19.99 -17.34 10.79
CA LYS A 91 -20.85 -18.03 9.81
C LYS A 91 -21.77 -17.09 9.05
N ALA A 92 -22.29 -16.07 9.72
CA ALA A 92 -23.12 -15.06 9.08
C ALA A 92 -22.28 -14.20 8.12
N MET A 93 -21.05 -13.88 8.48
CA MET A 93 -20.10 -13.15 7.61
C MET A 93 -19.78 -13.94 6.35
N ASP A 94 -19.46 -15.24 6.46
CA ASP A 94 -19.19 -16.09 5.29
C ASP A 94 -20.41 -16.17 4.35
N SER A 95 -21.60 -16.26 4.91
CA SER A 95 -22.85 -16.24 4.15
C SER A 95 -23.05 -14.92 3.41
N LEU A 96 -22.82 -13.79 4.08
CA LEU A 96 -22.94 -12.46 3.48
C LEU A 96 -21.91 -12.26 2.35
N ILE A 97 -20.66 -12.67 2.54
CA ILE A 97 -19.61 -12.61 1.51
C ILE A 97 -20.05 -13.37 0.26
N SER A 98 -20.63 -14.57 0.43
CA SER A 98 -21.13 -15.38 -0.68
C SER A 98 -22.33 -14.73 -1.39
N VAL A 99 -23.36 -14.32 -0.64
CA VAL A 99 -24.59 -13.72 -1.19
C VAL A 99 -24.32 -12.40 -1.91
N LEU A 100 -23.42 -11.58 -1.36
CA LEU A 100 -23.07 -10.29 -1.95
C LEU A 100 -22.02 -10.39 -3.07
N SER A 101 -21.59 -11.61 -3.41
CA SER A 101 -20.53 -11.85 -4.40
C SER A 101 -19.24 -11.06 -4.11
N ILE A 102 -18.92 -10.88 -2.84
CA ILE A 102 -17.66 -10.27 -2.43
C ILE A 102 -16.53 -11.23 -2.77
N ALA A 103 -15.44 -10.70 -3.36
CA ALA A 103 -14.28 -11.51 -3.73
C ALA A 103 -13.76 -12.36 -2.54
N PRO A 104 -13.13 -13.52 -2.81
CA PRO A 104 -12.62 -14.41 -1.76
C PRO A 104 -11.88 -13.63 -0.67
N ASN A 105 -12.33 -13.79 0.56
CA ASN A 105 -11.88 -13.03 1.72
C ASN A 105 -11.49 -14.01 2.82
N LYS A 106 -10.34 -13.81 3.45
CA LYS A 106 -9.89 -14.64 4.56
C LYS A 106 -9.80 -13.85 5.85
N LEU A 107 -9.86 -14.56 6.94
CA LEU A 107 -9.62 -14.03 8.27
C LEU A 107 -8.15 -13.57 8.37
N LEU A 108 -7.92 -12.28 8.61
CA LEU A 108 -6.59 -11.67 8.74
C LEU A 108 -6.12 -11.61 10.19
N GLY A 109 -7.05 -11.58 11.12
CA GLY A 109 -6.76 -11.59 12.54
C GLY A 109 -7.91 -12.19 13.34
N GLN A 110 -7.59 -12.89 14.42
CA GLN A 110 -8.58 -13.45 15.32
C GLN A 110 -8.15 -13.34 16.78
N SER A 111 -9.11 -13.05 17.63
CA SER A 111 -8.97 -13.06 19.07
C SER A 111 -10.25 -13.60 19.70
N LYS A 112 -10.25 -13.80 21.03
CA LYS A 112 -11.48 -14.19 21.76
C LYS A 112 -12.60 -13.13 21.68
N LYS A 113 -12.26 -11.87 21.36
CA LYS A 113 -13.21 -10.76 21.36
C LYS A 113 -13.61 -10.31 19.94
N MET A 114 -12.75 -10.50 18.94
CA MET A 114 -13.02 -10.03 17.60
C MET A 114 -12.30 -10.86 16.54
N HIS A 115 -12.91 -10.92 15.38
CA HIS A 115 -12.35 -11.35 14.12
C HIS A 115 -12.10 -10.13 13.22
N VAL A 116 -11.08 -10.19 12.36
CA VAL A 116 -10.71 -9.09 11.46
C VAL A 116 -10.61 -9.60 10.03
N ARG A 117 -11.33 -8.93 9.13
CA ARG A 117 -11.25 -9.13 7.67
C ARG A 117 -11.06 -7.79 6.97
N SER A 118 -10.70 -7.82 5.70
CA SER A 118 -10.53 -6.61 4.90
C SER A 118 -11.66 -6.47 3.88
N PHE A 119 -12.22 -5.27 3.82
CA PHE A 119 -13.26 -4.91 2.86
C PHE A 119 -12.94 -3.55 2.23
N SER A 120 -13.36 -3.33 0.98
CA SER A 120 -13.40 -2.00 0.43
C SER A 120 -14.54 -1.18 1.07
N ARG A 121 -14.53 0.14 0.88
CA ARG A 121 -15.63 1.00 1.37
C ARG A 121 -16.96 0.59 0.73
N TYR A 122 -16.93 0.21 -0.54
CA TYR A 122 -18.11 -0.26 -1.25
C TYR A 122 -18.62 -1.60 -0.70
N GLU A 123 -17.74 -2.58 -0.48
CA GLU A 123 -18.12 -3.86 0.13
C GLU A 123 -18.67 -3.68 1.55
N TYR A 124 -18.05 -2.79 2.34
CA TYR A 124 -18.57 -2.46 3.67
C TYR A 124 -19.96 -1.81 3.61
N TYR A 125 -20.20 -0.94 2.64
CA TYR A 125 -21.54 -0.37 2.40
C TYR A 125 -22.54 -1.47 2.07
N LEU A 126 -22.23 -2.42 1.18
CA LEU A 126 -23.09 -3.55 0.85
C LEU A 126 -23.39 -4.42 2.09
N LEU A 127 -22.39 -4.72 2.90
CA LEU A 127 -22.57 -5.45 4.16
C LEU A 127 -23.54 -4.71 5.09
N GLY A 128 -23.38 -3.41 5.23
CA GLY A 128 -24.27 -2.58 6.05
C GLY A 128 -25.73 -2.58 5.57
N GLN A 129 -25.96 -2.64 4.25
CA GLN A 129 -27.31 -2.77 3.70
C GLN A 129 -27.92 -4.16 3.91
N ALA A 130 -27.12 -5.20 3.89
CA ALA A 130 -27.58 -6.60 4.03
C ALA A 130 -27.76 -7.03 5.48
N ILE A 131 -27.09 -6.37 6.44
CA ILE A 131 -27.20 -6.68 7.86
C ILE A 131 -28.49 -6.09 8.42
N SER A 132 -29.39 -6.97 8.87
CA SER A 132 -30.62 -6.56 9.56
C SER A 132 -30.33 -6.08 10.97
N GLY A 133 -30.84 -4.90 11.35
CA GLY A 133 -30.67 -4.31 12.67
C GLY A 133 -29.38 -3.54 12.82
N THR A 134 -28.73 -3.61 14.00
CA THR A 134 -27.50 -2.87 14.27
C THR A 134 -26.33 -3.49 13.51
N ASN A 135 -25.62 -2.68 12.75
CA ASN A 135 -24.42 -3.13 12.04
C ASN A 135 -23.33 -3.54 13.05
N TRP A 136 -23.02 -4.83 13.07
CA TRP A 136 -22.02 -5.43 13.95
C TRP A 136 -20.62 -5.47 13.33
N VAL A 137 -20.46 -5.04 12.07
CA VAL A 137 -19.16 -4.85 11.40
C VAL A 137 -18.72 -3.42 11.64
N ARG A 138 -17.51 -3.22 12.14
CA ARG A 138 -16.98 -1.89 12.46
C ARG A 138 -15.58 -1.70 11.85
N PRO A 139 -15.26 -0.53 11.34
CA PRO A 139 -13.88 -0.20 10.95
C PRO A 139 -12.93 -0.41 12.14
N LEU A 140 -11.80 -1.06 11.94
CA LEU A 140 -10.83 -1.32 13.02
C LEU A 140 -10.23 0.00 13.56
N ALA A 141 -10.18 1.04 12.75
CA ALA A 141 -9.64 2.35 13.10
C ALA A 141 -10.66 3.31 13.76
N SER A 142 -11.95 2.96 13.82
CA SER A 142 -12.97 3.81 14.40
C SER A 142 -13.11 3.60 15.90
N ASN A 143 -12.26 4.22 16.70
CA ASN A 143 -12.64 4.56 18.07
C ASN A 143 -13.46 5.84 17.98
N GLU A 144 -14.76 5.75 18.22
CA GLU A 144 -15.71 6.88 18.19
C GLU A 144 -15.35 7.99 19.20
N ASP A 145 -14.46 7.72 20.16
CA ASP A 145 -14.07 8.63 21.25
C ASP A 145 -12.68 9.26 21.11
N SER A 146 -11.88 8.92 20.10
CA SER A 146 -10.61 9.59 19.87
C SER A 146 -10.76 10.61 18.74
N HIS A 147 -10.44 11.87 19.02
CA HIS A 147 -10.07 12.83 17.98
C HIS A 147 -9.14 12.11 17.02
N GLN A 148 -9.62 11.76 15.83
CA GLN A 148 -8.92 10.92 14.88
C GLN A 148 -7.61 11.62 14.53
N LEU A 149 -6.51 11.16 15.16
CA LEU A 149 -5.20 11.72 14.92
C LEU A 149 -4.88 11.55 13.44
N THR A 150 -4.76 12.66 12.75
CA THR A 150 -4.43 12.68 11.34
C THR A 150 -2.97 13.07 11.17
N TYR A 151 -2.29 12.37 10.27
CA TYR A 151 -0.89 12.55 9.97
C TYR A 151 -0.69 12.97 8.53
N ARG A 152 0.10 13.99 8.32
CA ARG A 152 0.50 14.43 6.98
C ARG A 152 1.74 13.66 6.56
N LEU A 153 1.63 12.87 5.50
CA LEU A 153 2.73 12.12 4.92
C LEU A 153 3.08 12.68 3.55
N PRO A 154 4.18 13.46 3.43
CA PRO A 154 4.73 13.82 2.13
C PRO A 154 5.29 12.59 1.43
N ILE A 155 4.94 12.38 0.17
CA ILE A 155 5.51 11.33 -0.67
C ILE A 155 6.82 11.81 -1.25
N PRO A 156 7.95 11.10 -1.03
CA PRO A 156 9.23 11.57 -1.50
C PRO A 156 9.27 11.72 -3.02
N ARG A 157 9.86 12.83 -3.46
CA ARG A 157 10.19 13.12 -4.85
C ARG A 157 11.69 13.37 -4.96
N LYS A 158 12.26 13.10 -6.11
CA LYS A 158 13.64 13.45 -6.39
C LYS A 158 13.93 14.92 -6.06
N GLY A 159 14.93 15.15 -5.22
CA GLY A 159 15.30 16.48 -4.72
C GLY A 159 14.46 16.97 -3.54
N SER A 160 13.48 16.21 -3.06
CA SER A 160 12.67 16.62 -1.91
C SER A 160 13.38 16.41 -0.58
N VAL A 161 13.00 17.24 0.38
CA VAL A 161 13.46 17.16 1.77
C VAL A 161 12.23 16.94 2.65
N ILE A 162 12.22 15.89 3.45
CA ILE A 162 11.11 15.53 4.35
C ILE A 162 11.55 15.66 5.78
N LYS A 163 10.75 16.36 6.60
CA LYS A 163 10.97 16.48 8.04
C LYS A 163 10.68 15.14 8.73
N VAL A 164 11.61 14.71 9.56
CA VAL A 164 11.47 13.51 10.39
C VAL A 164 10.56 13.83 11.57
N THR A 165 9.63 12.95 11.82
CA THR A 165 8.76 12.96 13.00
C THR A 165 8.78 11.57 13.63
N ARG A 166 8.41 11.45 14.90
CA ARG A 166 8.29 10.15 15.55
C ARG A 166 7.41 9.16 14.76
N TRP A 167 6.34 9.67 14.16
CA TRP A 167 5.39 8.86 13.42
C TRP A 167 5.95 8.32 12.08
N ASN A 168 6.72 9.13 11.34
CA ASN A 168 7.24 8.72 10.03
C ASN A 168 8.68 8.16 10.05
N ALA A 169 9.37 8.20 11.20
CA ALA A 169 10.77 7.85 11.29
C ALA A 169 11.11 6.44 10.79
N VAL A 170 10.29 5.44 11.15
CA VAL A 170 10.50 4.05 10.73
C VAL A 170 10.31 3.90 9.22
N LEU A 171 9.28 4.52 8.65
CA LEU A 171 9.01 4.51 7.22
C LEU A 171 10.15 5.15 6.43
N LEU A 172 10.62 6.33 6.88
CA LEU A 172 11.74 7.03 6.25
C LEU A 172 13.05 6.25 6.38
N ARG A 173 13.33 5.67 7.56
CA ARG A 173 14.49 4.80 7.77
C ARG A 173 14.50 3.65 6.76
N ASN A 174 13.40 2.91 6.65
CA ASN A 174 13.31 1.76 5.75
C ASN A 174 13.55 2.19 4.29
N THR A 175 12.96 3.29 3.87
CA THR A 175 13.13 3.83 2.52
C THR A 175 14.59 4.23 2.24
N LEU A 176 15.23 4.92 3.19
CA LEU A 176 16.63 5.35 3.05
C LEU A 176 17.59 4.17 2.99
N VAL A 177 17.38 3.17 3.83
CA VAL A 177 18.24 1.96 3.87
C VAL A 177 18.07 1.14 2.59
N LEU A 178 16.83 0.85 2.21
CA LEU A 178 16.52 -0.03 1.08
C LEU A 178 16.81 0.60 -0.29
N HIS A 179 16.59 1.90 -0.43
CA HIS A 179 16.55 2.53 -1.77
C HIS A 179 17.53 3.68 -1.97
N GLU A 180 17.99 4.33 -0.89
CA GLU A 180 18.93 5.46 -0.97
C GLU A 180 20.36 5.07 -0.55
N GLY A 181 20.60 3.80 -0.19
CA GLY A 181 21.91 3.29 0.18
C GLY A 181 22.52 3.96 1.43
N LYS A 182 21.68 4.45 2.34
CA LYS A 182 22.10 5.12 3.55
C LYS A 182 22.18 4.13 4.72
N GLN A 183 23.15 4.34 5.61
CA GLN A 183 23.16 3.67 6.91
C GLN A 183 22.28 4.51 7.86
N VAL A 184 21.19 3.95 8.31
CA VAL A 184 20.21 4.68 9.12
C VAL A 184 19.81 3.89 10.36
N ASP A 185 19.93 4.54 11.52
CA ASP A 185 19.54 4.02 12.82
C ASP A 185 18.50 4.92 13.48
N ILE A 186 17.70 4.36 14.36
CA ILE A 186 16.79 5.10 15.24
C ILE A 186 17.21 4.85 16.68
N LYS A 187 17.51 5.93 17.42
CA LYS A 187 17.82 5.87 18.84
C LYS A 187 16.84 6.78 19.58
N GLY A 188 15.96 6.18 20.38
CA GLY A 188 14.81 6.90 20.92
C GLY A 188 13.94 7.49 19.81
N ASP A 189 13.70 8.79 19.85
CA ASP A 189 12.88 9.51 18.86
C ASP A 189 13.72 10.19 17.75
N THR A 190 15.03 9.90 17.68
CA THR A 190 15.96 10.57 16.77
C THR A 190 16.44 9.61 15.68
N LEU A 191 16.37 10.05 14.43
CA LEU A 191 16.93 9.38 13.27
C LEU A 191 18.39 9.78 13.09
N TYR A 192 19.26 8.79 12.87
CA TYR A 192 20.68 8.99 12.59
C TYR A 192 20.98 8.50 11.17
N ILE A 193 21.58 9.36 10.34
CA ILE A 193 22.07 8.99 9.01
C ILE A 193 23.60 9.03 9.03
N ASN A 194 24.25 7.91 8.71
CA ASN A 194 25.70 7.75 8.77
C ASN A 194 26.27 8.21 10.12
N GLY A 195 25.60 7.85 11.21
CA GLY A 195 26.00 8.19 12.58
C GLY A 195 25.69 9.62 13.04
N LYS A 196 25.13 10.48 12.19
CA LYS A 196 24.76 11.87 12.52
C LYS A 196 23.28 12.02 12.76
N PRO A 197 22.83 12.66 13.86
CA PRO A 197 21.42 12.92 14.11
C PRO A 197 20.85 13.85 13.03
N THR A 198 19.66 13.55 12.53
CA THR A 198 19.04 14.35 11.48
C THR A 198 17.54 14.56 11.75
N GLN A 199 17.08 15.75 11.41
CA GLN A 199 15.67 16.10 11.45
C GLN A 199 15.02 16.13 10.07
N HIS A 200 15.83 15.97 9.01
CA HIS A 200 15.37 16.04 7.62
C HIS A 200 16.05 14.94 6.80
N CYS A 201 15.25 14.30 5.95
CA CYS A 201 15.72 13.31 4.99
C CYS A 201 15.68 13.86 3.58
N TYR A 202 16.74 13.67 2.83
CA TYR A 202 16.85 14.03 1.42
C TYR A 202 16.70 12.79 0.55
N PHE A 203 15.92 12.89 -0.54
CA PHE A 203 15.62 11.81 -1.45
C PHE A 203 16.16 12.08 -2.87
N THR A 204 16.77 11.05 -3.47
CA THR A 204 17.35 11.13 -4.82
C THR A 204 16.46 10.52 -5.88
N LYS A 205 15.37 9.87 -5.48
CA LYS A 205 14.43 9.15 -6.35
C LYS A 205 13.00 9.63 -6.14
N ASP A 206 12.14 9.27 -7.11
CA ASP A 206 10.69 9.42 -7.02
C ASP A 206 10.06 8.17 -6.40
N TYR A 207 9.06 8.39 -5.54
CA TYR A 207 8.36 7.32 -4.81
C TYR A 207 6.86 7.44 -4.94
N TYR A 208 6.20 6.31 -4.77
CA TYR A 208 4.74 6.18 -4.82
C TYR A 208 4.20 5.53 -3.55
N TRP A 209 2.95 5.84 -3.25
CA TRP A 209 2.15 5.15 -2.23
C TRP A 209 1.12 4.27 -2.92
N MET A 210 1.22 2.96 -2.69
CA MET A 210 0.40 1.93 -3.32
C MET A 210 -0.48 1.24 -2.28
N ALA A 211 -1.76 1.03 -2.59
CA ALA A 211 -2.70 0.32 -1.74
C ALA A 211 -3.22 -0.94 -2.43
N SER A 212 -3.32 -2.03 -1.67
CA SER A 212 -3.82 -3.31 -2.16
C SER A 212 -5.33 -3.38 -2.11
N ASN A 213 -5.93 -3.89 -3.19
CA ASN A 213 -7.34 -4.30 -3.23
C ASN A 213 -7.54 -5.81 -3.00
N ASN A 214 -6.46 -6.54 -2.70
CA ASN A 214 -6.54 -7.97 -2.47
C ASN A 214 -6.88 -8.26 -1.01
N SER A 215 -8.08 -8.78 -0.74
CA SER A 215 -8.53 -9.15 0.60
C SER A 215 -7.77 -10.34 1.21
N ILE A 216 -7.13 -11.16 0.36
CA ILE A 216 -6.37 -12.32 0.82
C ILE A 216 -4.96 -11.93 1.25
N ASN A 217 -4.40 -10.92 0.60
CA ASN A 217 -3.03 -10.47 0.82
C ASN A 217 -2.95 -8.95 0.73
N LEU A 218 -2.90 -8.28 1.89
CA LEU A 218 -2.76 -6.84 2.00
C LEU A 218 -1.31 -6.37 1.91
N GLU A 219 -0.48 -7.04 1.12
CA GLU A 219 0.89 -6.61 0.88
C GLU A 219 0.92 -5.32 0.05
N ASP A 220 1.15 -4.20 0.70
CA ASP A 220 1.22 -2.88 0.09
C ASP A 220 2.17 -1.94 0.86
N THR A 221 2.17 -0.66 0.51
CA THR A 221 3.06 0.35 1.09
C THR A 221 2.96 0.46 2.61
N ARG A 222 1.82 0.09 3.21
CA ARG A 222 1.67 0.05 4.67
C ARG A 222 2.62 -0.96 5.33
N MET A 223 2.98 -2.02 4.61
CA MET A 223 3.87 -3.07 5.10
C MET A 223 5.32 -2.90 4.65
N PHE A 224 5.56 -2.60 3.38
CA PHE A 224 6.91 -2.58 2.84
C PHE A 224 7.50 -1.17 2.59
N GLY A 225 6.72 -0.12 2.82
CA GLY A 225 7.18 1.26 2.62
C GLY A 225 6.93 1.79 1.21
N PHE A 226 7.52 2.95 0.90
CA PHE A 226 7.37 3.59 -0.40
C PHE A 226 7.92 2.74 -1.55
N VAL A 227 7.24 2.81 -2.69
CA VAL A 227 7.66 2.13 -3.93
C VAL A 227 8.47 3.10 -4.79
N PRO A 228 9.78 2.86 -5.01
CA PRO A 228 10.57 3.72 -5.86
C PRO A 228 10.21 3.51 -7.34
N ASN A 229 10.34 4.57 -8.14
CA ASN A 229 10.00 4.54 -9.57
C ASN A 229 10.73 3.43 -10.35
N GLU A 230 11.94 3.10 -9.97
CA GLU A 230 12.72 2.02 -10.59
C GLU A 230 12.14 0.61 -10.38
N HIS A 231 11.27 0.42 -9.36
CA HIS A 231 10.56 -0.82 -9.13
C HIS A 231 9.25 -0.94 -9.92
N VAL A 232 8.78 0.15 -10.48
CA VAL A 232 7.57 0.16 -11.30
C VAL A 232 7.86 -0.53 -12.63
N ILE A 233 7.04 -1.53 -12.98
CA ILE A 233 7.10 -2.25 -14.25
C ILE A 233 6.22 -1.56 -15.28
N GLY A 234 5.01 -1.16 -14.88
CA GLY A 234 4.07 -0.50 -15.77
C GLY A 234 2.71 -0.25 -15.13
N LYS A 235 1.83 0.34 -15.94
CA LYS A 235 0.45 0.65 -15.59
C LYS A 235 -0.48 -0.32 -16.32
N ALA A 236 -1.45 -0.90 -15.62
CA ALA A 236 -2.49 -1.70 -16.23
C ALA A 236 -3.44 -0.80 -17.04
N SER A 237 -3.58 -1.05 -18.32
CA SER A 237 -4.39 -0.22 -19.22
C SER A 237 -5.75 -0.84 -19.52
N PHE A 238 -5.85 -2.17 -19.50
CA PHE A 238 -7.11 -2.91 -19.72
C PHE A 238 -7.00 -4.34 -19.20
N ILE A 239 -8.16 -4.96 -18.95
CA ILE A 239 -8.28 -6.38 -18.63
C ILE A 239 -8.61 -7.12 -19.93
N TRP A 240 -7.69 -7.96 -20.39
CA TRP A 240 -7.89 -8.78 -21.57
C TRP A 240 -8.80 -10.00 -21.31
N PHE A 241 -8.68 -10.55 -20.10
CA PHE A 241 -9.38 -11.78 -19.73
C PHE A 241 -9.61 -11.81 -18.21
N SER A 242 -10.81 -12.16 -17.80
CA SER A 242 -11.17 -12.46 -16.42
C SER A 242 -11.81 -13.83 -16.35
N LYS A 243 -11.29 -14.74 -15.52
CA LYS A 243 -11.90 -16.02 -15.22
C LYS A 243 -12.48 -15.99 -13.83
N GLU A 244 -13.79 -16.02 -13.71
CA GLU A 244 -14.44 -16.31 -12.45
C GLU A 244 -14.15 -17.75 -12.05
N LYS A 245 -13.71 -17.97 -10.83
CA LYS A 245 -13.72 -19.31 -10.25
C LYS A 245 -15.15 -19.60 -9.82
N VAL A 246 -15.80 -20.50 -10.55
CA VAL A 246 -17.03 -21.16 -10.11
C VAL A 246 -16.72 -22.03 -8.91
#